data_c5868512f7b9421fc0d3f6f48b84d13b
#
_entry.id   c5868512f7b9421fc0d3f6f48b84d13b
#
_cell.length_a   1.000
_cell.length_b   1.000
_cell.length_c   1.000
_cell.angle_alpha   90.00
_cell.angle_beta   90.00
_cell.angle_gamma   90.00
#
_symmetry.space_group_name_H-M   'P 1'
#
loop_
_entity.id
_entity.type
_entity.pdbx_description
1 polymer ?
#
loop_
_entity_poly.entity_id
_entity_poly.type
_entity_poly.pdbx_seq_one_letter_code
_entity_poly.pdbx_strand_id
1 'polypeptide(L)'
;LLPKTNGADPRAVSVTSNPIQELVKDPINDFGQFQLIILFRFVAPGLLTTLMDHLLPGGHLMVEEHLQHDLGEDIVGPGSAAFRVAPGALRAEVAASTQAYEVIEDFAGAVVEPSGDKAAVSRLWVQRLPG
;
A
#
# COMPACT_ATOMS: atom_id res chain seq x y z
N LEU A 1 7.22 -6.63 -18.01
CA LEU A 1 8.03 -5.61 -17.36
C LEU A 1 7.39 -4.27 -17.44
N LEU A 2 7.53 -3.54 -16.39
CA LEU A 2 7.24 -2.13 -16.47
C LEU A 2 8.22 -1.52 -17.43
N PRO A 3 7.77 -0.54 -18.18
CA PRO A 3 8.60 0.01 -19.23
C PRO A 3 9.73 0.85 -18.69
N LYS A 4 10.79 0.19 -18.36
CA LYS A 4 12.00 0.92 -18.01
C LYS A 4 12.40 1.82 -19.15
N THR A 5 12.03 1.42 -20.31
CA THR A 5 12.27 2.22 -21.47
C THR A 5 11.56 3.54 -21.40
N ASN A 6 10.39 3.50 -20.84
CA ASN A 6 9.65 4.72 -20.62
C ASN A 6 9.96 5.25 -19.26
N GLY A 7 10.81 4.52 -18.58
CA GLY A 7 11.16 4.85 -17.21
C GLY A 7 11.98 6.07 -17.08
N ALA A 8 12.16 6.79 -18.15
CA ALA A 8 12.71 8.10 -18.04
C ALA A 8 11.97 8.89 -16.99
N ASP A 9 10.68 8.72 -16.95
CA ASP A 9 9.87 9.43 -15.99
C ASP A 9 9.36 8.51 -14.91
N PRO A 10 9.42 8.95 -13.66
CA PRO A 10 8.76 8.24 -12.58
C PRO A 10 7.29 8.11 -12.90
N ARG A 11 6.74 7.00 -12.54
CA ARG A 11 5.35 6.72 -12.86
C ARG A 11 4.55 6.38 -11.66
N ALA A 12 3.28 6.67 -11.76
CA ALA A 12 2.33 6.13 -10.84
C ALA A 12 2.07 4.68 -11.25
N VAL A 13 2.04 3.80 -10.28
CA VAL A 13 1.63 2.43 -10.51
C VAL A 13 0.61 2.05 -9.47
N SER A 14 -0.48 1.44 -9.94
CA SER A 14 -1.52 0.92 -9.07
C SER A 14 -1.35 -0.60 -9.04
N VAL A 15 -1.08 -1.12 -7.86
CA VAL A 15 -0.76 -2.53 -7.71
C VAL A 15 -1.91 -3.20 -6.98
N THR A 16 -2.65 -4.06 -7.67
CA THR A 16 -3.86 -4.66 -7.12
C THR A 16 -3.90 -6.17 -7.18
N SER A 17 -3.11 -6.79 -8.04
CA SER A 17 -3.15 -8.24 -8.19
C SER A 17 -1.86 -8.78 -8.78
N ASN A 18 -1.90 -9.32 -9.98
CA ASN A 18 -0.76 -10.00 -10.57
C ASN A 18 0.57 -9.25 -10.55
N PRO A 19 0.62 -7.95 -10.79
CA PRO A 19 1.89 -7.23 -10.71
C PRO A 19 2.58 -7.36 -9.35
N ILE A 20 1.81 -7.54 -8.30
CA ILE A 20 2.34 -7.75 -6.97
C ILE A 20 3.19 -9.02 -6.90
N GLN A 21 2.75 -10.08 -7.55
CA GLN A 21 3.47 -11.34 -7.54
C GLN A 21 4.85 -11.19 -8.17
N GLU A 22 4.92 -10.42 -9.23
CA GLU A 22 6.18 -10.16 -9.89
C GLU A 22 7.12 -9.34 -9.00
N LEU A 23 6.58 -8.30 -8.35
CA LEU A 23 7.37 -7.48 -7.45
C LEU A 23 7.96 -8.27 -6.31
N VAL A 24 7.22 -9.25 -5.79
CA VAL A 24 7.70 -10.06 -4.70
C VAL A 24 8.77 -11.05 -5.15
N LYS A 25 8.61 -11.60 -6.35
CA LYS A 25 9.54 -12.60 -6.88
C LYS A 25 10.83 -12.00 -7.38
N ASP A 26 10.70 -10.96 -8.16
CA ASP A 26 11.83 -10.32 -8.82
C ASP A 26 12.18 -9.07 -8.07
N PRO A 27 13.34 -9.04 -7.50
CA PRO A 27 13.73 -7.88 -6.74
C PRO A 27 13.72 -6.66 -7.62
N ILE A 28 13.65 -5.68 -6.95
CA ILE A 28 13.62 -4.31 -7.28
C ILE A 28 14.24 -3.88 -8.58
N ASN A 29 15.34 -4.49 -8.95
CA ASN A 29 16.11 -4.05 -10.11
C ASN A 29 15.35 -4.12 -11.41
N ASP A 30 14.34 -4.99 -11.48
CA ASP A 30 13.59 -5.18 -12.71
C ASP A 30 12.48 -4.17 -12.89
N PHE A 31 12.05 -3.53 -11.81
CA PHE A 31 10.93 -2.62 -11.85
C PHE A 31 11.32 -1.16 -11.73
N GLY A 32 12.54 -0.89 -11.30
CA GLY A 32 12.99 0.48 -11.10
C GLY A 32 12.30 1.14 -9.93
N GLN A 33 12.14 2.43 -10.02
CA GLN A 33 11.57 3.24 -8.95
C GLN A 33 10.47 4.12 -9.49
N PHE A 34 9.55 4.49 -8.58
CA PHE A 34 8.35 5.23 -8.95
C PHE A 34 8.15 6.43 -8.05
N GLN A 35 7.51 7.45 -8.60
CA GLN A 35 7.14 8.62 -7.84
C GLN A 35 5.88 8.39 -7.03
N LEU A 36 5.03 7.47 -7.45
CA LEU A 36 3.79 7.16 -6.75
C LEU A 36 3.48 5.68 -6.90
N ILE A 37 3.24 5.02 -5.77
CA ILE A 37 2.74 3.66 -5.73
C ILE A 37 1.44 3.65 -4.94
N ILE A 38 0.41 3.06 -5.52
CA ILE A 38 -0.89 2.92 -4.86
C ILE A 38 -1.19 1.44 -4.72
N LEU A 39 -1.47 1.02 -3.49
CA LEU A 39 -1.92 -0.32 -3.18
C LEU A 39 -3.32 -0.24 -2.58
N PHE A 40 -4.26 -0.89 -3.23
CA PHE A 40 -5.66 -0.77 -2.83
C PHE A 40 -6.27 -2.14 -2.60
N ARG A 41 -6.57 -2.42 -1.34
CA ARG A 41 -7.33 -3.59 -0.91
C ARG A 41 -6.76 -4.92 -1.39
N PHE A 42 -5.46 -5.06 -1.23
CA PHE A 42 -4.75 -6.29 -1.54
C PHE A 42 -3.76 -6.57 -0.42
N VAL A 43 -4.10 -7.54 0.42
CA VAL A 43 -3.27 -7.88 1.59
C VAL A 43 -2.15 -8.82 1.16
N ALA A 44 -0.92 -8.38 1.34
CA ALA A 44 0.26 -9.18 1.10
C ALA A 44 1.30 -8.83 2.17
N PRO A 45 1.38 -9.65 3.24
CA PRO A 45 2.28 -9.34 4.36
C PRO A 45 3.72 -9.12 3.90
N GLY A 46 4.34 -8.06 4.41
CA GLY A 46 5.71 -7.70 4.07
C GLY A 46 5.88 -6.92 2.79
N LEU A 47 4.82 -6.78 1.99
CA LEU A 47 4.93 -6.12 0.69
C LEU A 47 5.31 -4.65 0.83
N LEU A 48 4.76 -3.95 1.81
CA LEU A 48 5.03 -2.51 1.93
C LEU A 48 6.49 -2.23 2.20
N THR A 49 7.15 -3.09 2.97
CA THR A 49 8.57 -2.95 3.21
C THR A 49 9.35 -2.97 1.90
N THR A 50 8.98 -3.89 1.01
CA THR A 50 9.60 -3.98 -0.32
C THR A 50 9.26 -2.78 -1.18
N LEU A 51 8.00 -2.34 -1.17
CA LEU A 51 7.57 -1.22 -1.99
C LEU A 51 8.27 0.08 -1.64
N MET A 52 8.65 0.25 -0.38
CA MET A 52 9.40 1.44 0.01
C MET A 52 10.69 1.60 -0.77
N ASP A 53 11.33 0.47 -1.11
CA ASP A 53 12.57 0.50 -1.90
C ASP A 53 12.32 0.86 -3.37
N HIS A 54 11.08 0.76 -3.81
CA HIS A 54 10.70 1.13 -5.17
C HIS A 54 10.24 2.58 -5.31
N LEU A 55 10.26 3.33 -4.22
CA LEU A 55 9.97 4.76 -4.29
C LEU A 55 11.23 5.54 -4.64
N LEU A 56 11.08 6.49 -5.55
CA LEU A 56 12.09 7.52 -5.71
C LEU A 56 12.17 8.38 -4.45
N PRO A 57 13.32 8.98 -4.16
CA PRO A 57 13.37 10.01 -3.13
C PRO A 57 12.29 11.05 -3.38
N GLY A 58 11.49 11.35 -2.36
CA GLY A 58 10.34 12.24 -2.49
C GLY A 58 9.08 11.56 -3.02
N GLY A 59 9.16 10.28 -3.39
CA GLY A 59 8.01 9.55 -3.89
C GLY A 59 7.02 9.19 -2.80
N HIS A 60 5.80 8.87 -3.21
CA HIS A 60 4.69 8.59 -2.30
C HIS A 60 4.21 7.17 -2.41
N LEU A 61 3.87 6.58 -1.26
CA LEU A 61 3.16 5.31 -1.18
C LEU A 61 1.82 5.57 -0.50
N MET A 62 0.73 5.21 -1.18
CA MET A 62 -0.62 5.34 -0.66
C MET A 62 -1.24 3.96 -0.61
N VAL A 63 -1.73 3.58 0.56
CA VAL A 63 -2.25 2.24 0.80
C VAL A 63 -3.60 2.34 1.48
N GLU A 64 -4.55 1.55 1.01
CA GLU A 64 -5.80 1.33 1.72
C GLU A 64 -6.08 -0.17 1.74
N GLU A 65 -6.34 -0.71 2.94
CA GLU A 65 -6.70 -2.11 3.11
C GLU A 65 -7.93 -2.23 4.00
N HIS A 66 -8.66 -3.33 3.84
CA HIS A 66 -9.71 -3.64 4.80
C HIS A 66 -9.10 -3.90 6.17
N LEU A 67 -9.73 -3.35 7.19
CA LEU A 67 -9.25 -3.39 8.57
C LEU A 67 -9.97 -4.50 9.34
N GLN A 68 -9.26 -5.22 10.18
CA GLN A 68 -9.87 -6.08 11.19
C GLN A 68 -10.61 -5.18 12.19
N HIS A 69 -11.86 -5.54 12.50
CA HIS A 69 -12.72 -4.66 13.29
C HIS A 69 -13.75 -5.45 14.10
N ASP A 70 -14.40 -4.76 15.01
CA ASP A 70 -15.58 -5.20 15.74
C ASP A 70 -16.69 -4.15 15.65
N LEU A 71 -16.79 -3.48 14.51
CA LEU A 71 -17.67 -2.32 14.33
C LEU A 71 -19.14 -2.68 14.03
N GLY A 72 -19.44 -3.97 13.92
CA GLY A 72 -20.79 -4.42 13.67
C GLY A 72 -20.91 -5.22 12.37
N GLU A 73 -22.12 -5.75 12.14
CA GLU A 73 -22.37 -6.65 11.03
C GLU A 73 -22.69 -5.92 9.72
N ASP A 74 -22.95 -4.63 9.79
CA ASP A 74 -23.25 -3.83 8.61
C ASP A 74 -22.01 -3.38 7.84
N ILE A 75 -20.84 -3.80 8.30
CA ILE A 75 -19.58 -3.47 7.62
C ILE A 75 -19.37 -4.43 6.47
N VAL A 76 -19.25 -3.88 5.27
CA VAL A 76 -18.99 -4.70 4.07
C VAL A 76 -17.52 -5.07 3.96
N GLY A 77 -17.22 -6.03 3.10
CA GLY A 77 -15.86 -6.44 2.79
C GLY A 77 -15.63 -7.91 3.09
N PRO A 78 -14.36 -8.35 3.08
CA PRO A 78 -14.04 -9.75 3.24
C PRO A 78 -14.53 -10.32 4.58
N GLY A 79 -15.07 -11.52 4.52
CA GLY A 79 -15.47 -12.21 5.74
C GLY A 79 -14.31 -12.79 6.52
N SER A 80 -13.19 -13.06 5.85
CA SER A 80 -12.03 -13.66 6.49
C SER A 80 -11.05 -12.61 6.98
N ALA A 81 -10.57 -12.78 8.21
CA ALA A 81 -9.54 -11.90 8.77
C ALA A 81 -8.23 -11.97 7.97
N ALA A 82 -8.02 -13.05 7.22
CA ALA A 82 -6.81 -13.17 6.39
C ALA A 82 -6.73 -12.10 5.30
N PHE A 83 -7.87 -11.52 4.92
CA PHE A 83 -7.93 -10.46 3.92
C PHE A 83 -8.10 -9.08 4.54
N ARG A 84 -7.85 -8.97 5.84
CA ARG A 84 -7.94 -7.71 6.56
C ARG A 84 -6.65 -7.52 7.34
N VAL A 85 -6.21 -6.27 7.45
CA VAL A 85 -5.01 -5.95 8.22
C VAL A 85 -5.38 -5.63 9.66
N ALA A 86 -4.48 -5.96 10.57
CA ALA A 86 -4.64 -5.57 11.97
C ALA A 86 -4.40 -4.06 12.11
N PRO A 87 -5.00 -3.43 13.13
CA PRO A 87 -4.70 -2.02 13.40
C PRO A 87 -3.19 -1.81 13.57
N GLY A 88 -2.66 -0.82 12.87
CA GLY A 88 -1.24 -0.48 12.95
C GLY A 88 -0.33 -1.35 12.08
N ALA A 89 -0.85 -2.37 11.41
CA ALA A 89 -0.01 -3.29 10.63
C ALA A 89 0.66 -2.59 9.45
N LEU A 90 -0.04 -1.70 8.75
CA LEU A 90 0.55 -0.99 7.61
C LEU A 90 1.72 -0.12 8.06
N ARG A 91 1.53 0.58 9.16
CA ARG A 91 2.55 1.43 9.73
C ARG A 91 3.79 0.62 10.14
N ALA A 92 3.56 -0.54 10.72
CA ALA A 92 4.64 -1.42 11.15
C ALA A 92 5.44 -1.92 9.96
N GLU A 93 4.79 -2.26 8.85
CA GLU A 93 5.50 -2.71 7.65
C GLU A 93 6.39 -1.63 7.06
N VAL A 94 5.88 -0.41 7.01
CA VAL A 94 6.67 0.72 6.51
C VAL A 94 7.84 1.00 7.44
N ALA A 95 7.62 0.91 8.74
CA ALA A 95 8.68 1.12 9.73
C ALA A 95 9.79 0.07 9.65
N ALA A 96 9.50 -1.10 9.11
CA ALA A 96 10.50 -2.14 8.91
C ALA A 96 11.43 -1.85 7.72
N SER A 97 11.08 -0.88 6.88
CA SER A 97 11.93 -0.45 5.77
C SER A 97 13.13 0.33 6.29
N THR A 98 14.22 0.27 5.52
CA THR A 98 15.40 1.08 5.82
C THR A 98 15.29 2.50 5.28
N GLN A 99 14.26 2.79 4.49
CA GLN A 99 14.10 4.11 3.90
C GLN A 99 13.56 5.09 4.92
N ALA A 100 14.11 6.30 4.93
CA ALA A 100 13.56 7.39 5.73
C ALA A 100 12.28 7.89 5.07
N TYR A 101 11.27 8.17 5.88
CA TYR A 101 9.96 8.56 5.37
C TYR A 101 9.26 9.49 6.34
N GLU A 102 8.23 10.14 5.81
CA GLU A 102 7.32 10.97 6.60
C GLU A 102 5.90 10.43 6.41
N VAL A 103 5.14 10.37 7.49
CA VAL A 103 3.74 9.95 7.43
C VAL A 103 2.88 11.17 7.15
N ILE A 104 2.10 11.10 6.07
CA ILE A 104 1.19 12.18 5.70
C ILE A 104 -0.21 11.90 6.20
N GLU A 105 -0.65 10.64 6.09
CA GLU A 105 -1.96 10.24 6.62
C GLU A 105 -1.84 8.85 7.23
N ASP A 106 -2.48 8.65 8.37
CA ASP A 106 -2.57 7.35 9.03
C ASP A 106 -3.95 7.28 9.66
N PHE A 107 -4.86 6.56 9.01
CA PHE A 107 -6.26 6.48 9.43
C PHE A 107 -6.69 5.03 9.55
N ALA A 108 -7.46 4.72 10.59
CA ALA A 108 -8.10 3.42 10.74
C ALA A 108 -9.49 3.63 11.28
N GLY A 109 -10.49 3.07 10.63
CA GLY A 109 -11.86 3.21 11.05
C GLY A 109 -12.87 2.93 9.96
N ALA A 110 -14.11 3.33 10.21
CA ALA A 110 -15.19 3.15 9.28
C ALA A 110 -15.25 4.31 8.28
N VAL A 111 -15.53 3.96 7.03
CA VAL A 111 -15.78 4.95 5.97
C VAL A 111 -17.06 4.55 5.27
N VAL A 112 -17.65 5.51 4.56
CA VAL A 112 -18.82 5.26 3.72
C VAL A 112 -18.35 5.15 2.28
N GLU A 113 -18.64 4.01 1.66
CA GLU A 113 -18.32 3.77 0.28
C GLU A 113 -19.22 4.61 -0.64
N PRO A 114 -18.83 4.81 -1.92
CA PRO A 114 -19.72 5.48 -2.87
C PRO A 114 -21.09 4.81 -3.01
N SER A 115 -21.16 3.51 -2.76
CA SER A 115 -22.44 2.77 -2.77
C SER A 115 -23.34 3.10 -1.57
N GLY A 116 -22.82 3.77 -0.57
CA GLY A 116 -23.52 4.03 0.68
C GLY A 116 -23.22 2.99 1.76
N ASP A 117 -22.54 1.91 1.41
CA ASP A 117 -22.16 0.89 2.40
C ASP A 117 -21.04 1.39 3.29
N LYS A 118 -20.94 0.83 4.48
CA LYS A 118 -19.85 1.14 5.40
C LYS A 118 -18.76 0.09 5.27
N ALA A 119 -17.53 0.53 5.25
CA ALA A 119 -16.36 -0.35 5.26
C ALA A 119 -15.42 0.05 6.39
N ALA A 120 -14.70 -0.92 6.93
CA ALA A 120 -13.63 -0.66 7.87
C ALA A 120 -12.32 -0.70 7.10
N VAL A 121 -11.55 0.38 7.17
CA VAL A 121 -10.33 0.51 6.40
C VAL A 121 -9.18 1.02 7.25
N SER A 122 -7.99 0.65 6.83
CA SER A 122 -6.75 1.24 7.29
C SER A 122 -6.12 1.94 6.09
N ARG A 123 -5.81 3.21 6.24
CA ARG A 123 -5.16 4.01 5.20
C ARG A 123 -3.83 4.50 5.70
N LEU A 124 -2.84 4.40 4.84
CA LEU A 124 -1.53 4.94 5.14
C LEU A 124 -1.00 5.65 3.90
N TRP A 125 -0.56 6.87 4.09
CA TRP A 125 0.10 7.63 3.05
C TRP A 125 1.42 8.11 3.61
N VAL A 126 2.50 7.67 2.99
CA VAL A 126 3.85 8.07 3.39
C VAL A 126 4.59 8.63 2.20
N GLN A 127 5.56 9.49 2.48
CA GLN A 127 6.46 10.02 1.49
C GLN A 127 7.87 9.62 1.87
N ARG A 128 8.59 9.02 0.93
CA ARG A 128 10.01 8.76 1.13
C ARG A 128 10.74 10.09 1.13
N LEU A 129 11.56 10.31 2.16
CA LEU A 129 12.27 11.57 2.26
C LEU A 129 13.31 11.69 1.14
N PRO A 130 13.53 12.92 0.64
CA PRO A 130 14.59 13.16 -0.35
C PRO A 130 15.95 12.94 0.26
N GLY A 131 16.85 12.50 -0.53
CA GLY A 131 18.25 12.29 -0.07
C GLY A 131 18.58 10.87 0.27
#